data_7215fac13e72a5d0da25fe886afefefe
#
_entry.id   7215fac13e72a5d0da25fe886afefefe
#
_cell.length_a   1.000
_cell.length_b   1.000
_cell.length_c   1.000
_cell.angle_alpha   90.00
_cell.angle_beta   90.00
_cell.angle_gamma   90.00
#
_symmetry.space_group_name_H-M   'P 1'
#
loop_
_entity.id
_entity.type
_entity.pdbx_description
1 polymer ?
#
loop_
_entity_poly.entity_id
_entity_poly.type
_entity_poly.pdbx_seq_one_letter_code
_entity_poly.pdbx_strand_id
1 'polypeptide(L)'
;ASDVYKRQVVNSVPFETYLTAVVPSEMPSTYEKEALKAQAVCARSYAYIQLMRADLAAFGAHINDSTSYQVYNKAEAGEASRQAVEETKHEVMTYADEVIEAYYFSTSMGYTDTAEVWNPEEMDHYGYLKKVCLNTPETDLDLSDEKTFSDYIRTPHTGFDSEIKYYRWTAQADFHGKEDEIRQILENRHSISPRNVIYYESDGKNETDSMADFGMLEGIEVEKRSTSGSILTLRLSYEHGMVKVFSEYNIRKVIGLGVTNITYQDGSESTGGTILPGAAVSLVKEADNVYTLYGGGYGHGLGMSQNGANGLAKTGMT
;
A
#
# COMPACT_ATOMS: atom_id res chain seq x y z
N ALA A 1 20.53 35.30 4.60
CA ALA A 1 19.74 34.08 4.57
C ALA A 1 19.22 33.81 5.98
N SER A 2 17.93 34.03 6.20
CA SER A 2 17.30 33.71 7.49
C SER A 2 17.08 32.22 7.56
N ASP A 3 17.81 31.53 8.43
CA ASP A 3 17.51 30.17 8.85
C ASP A 3 16.12 30.17 9.50
N VAL A 4 15.14 29.71 8.74
CA VAL A 4 13.82 29.41 9.30
C VAL A 4 13.98 28.11 10.08
N TYR A 5 14.27 28.18 11.36
CA TYR A 5 14.19 27.05 12.27
C TYR A 5 12.75 26.52 12.26
N LYS A 6 12.49 25.42 11.58
CA LYS A 6 11.25 24.67 11.75
C LYS A 6 11.21 24.17 13.19
N ARG A 7 10.40 24.79 14.02
CA ARG A 7 10.17 24.32 15.40
C ARG A 7 9.38 23.02 15.32
N GLN A 8 9.99 21.94 15.76
CA GLN A 8 9.27 20.69 15.99
C GLN A 8 8.61 20.75 17.36
N VAL A 9 7.36 20.33 17.44
CA VAL A 9 6.64 20.15 18.70
C VAL A 9 6.64 18.67 19.01
N VAL A 10 7.27 18.29 20.12
CA VAL A 10 7.22 16.92 20.64
C VAL A 10 6.19 16.89 21.76
N ASN A 11 5.24 15.96 21.66
CA ASN A 11 4.22 15.72 22.67
C ASN A 11 4.51 14.39 23.37
N SER A 12 4.52 14.38 24.69
CA SER A 12 4.68 13.16 25.50
C SER A 12 3.33 12.73 26.02
N VAL A 13 2.86 11.57 25.57
CA VAL A 13 1.57 10.99 25.97
C VAL A 13 1.76 9.56 26.47
N PRO A 14 0.97 9.11 27.47
CA PRO A 14 0.95 7.71 27.85
C PRO A 14 0.57 6.81 26.67
N PHE A 15 1.17 5.63 26.56
CA PHE A 15 1.06 4.75 25.40
C PHE A 15 -0.39 4.38 25.06
N GLU A 16 -1.19 3.95 26.04
CA GLU A 16 -2.60 3.63 25.80
C GLU A 16 -3.42 4.88 25.43
N THR A 17 -3.08 6.06 25.97
CA THR A 17 -3.71 7.32 25.57
C THR A 17 -3.40 7.68 24.12
N TYR A 18 -2.17 7.41 23.66
CA TYR A 18 -1.82 7.56 22.24
C TYR A 18 -2.73 6.70 21.35
N LEU A 19 -2.94 5.43 21.71
CA LEU A 19 -3.79 4.49 20.95
C LEU A 19 -5.25 4.93 20.90
N THR A 20 -5.78 5.58 21.94
CA THR A 20 -7.16 6.11 21.89
C THR A 20 -7.36 7.20 20.84
N ALA A 21 -6.29 7.86 20.41
CA ALA A 21 -6.33 8.83 19.31
C ALA A 21 -5.97 8.21 17.95
N VAL A 22 -5.13 7.17 17.92
CA VAL A 22 -4.78 6.44 16.68
C VAL A 22 -5.98 5.67 16.14
N VAL A 23 -6.65 4.86 16.96
CA VAL A 23 -7.75 4.01 16.49
C VAL A 23 -8.82 4.80 15.72
N PRO A 24 -9.38 5.92 16.23
CA PRO A 24 -10.37 6.69 15.50
C PRO A 24 -9.79 7.48 14.32
N SER A 25 -8.47 7.68 14.27
CA SER A 25 -7.80 8.29 13.11
C SER A 25 -7.63 7.31 11.96
N GLU A 26 -7.55 6.02 12.26
CA GLU A 26 -7.36 4.94 11.29
C GLU A 26 -8.67 4.28 10.87
N MET A 27 -9.61 4.10 11.79
CA MET A 27 -10.91 3.49 11.55
C MET A 27 -12.06 4.37 12.03
N PRO A 28 -13.15 4.54 11.25
CA PRO A 28 -14.35 5.22 11.72
C PRO A 28 -14.90 4.59 13.01
N SER A 29 -15.29 5.42 13.99
CA SER A 29 -15.88 4.95 15.26
C SER A 29 -17.23 4.22 15.10
N THR A 30 -17.78 4.25 13.88
CA THR A 30 -19.01 3.54 13.50
C THR A 30 -18.77 2.09 13.09
N TYR A 31 -17.51 1.66 13.01
CA TYR A 31 -17.19 0.26 12.71
C TYR A 31 -17.56 -0.65 13.88
N GLU A 32 -17.73 -1.93 13.56
CA GLU A 32 -18.06 -2.95 14.56
C GLU A 32 -16.98 -2.98 15.66
N LYS A 33 -17.44 -3.23 16.89
CA LYS A 33 -16.57 -3.22 18.07
C LYS A 33 -15.36 -4.16 17.92
N GLU A 34 -15.56 -5.36 17.38
CA GLU A 34 -14.48 -6.33 17.20
C GLU A 34 -13.45 -5.88 16.15
N ALA A 35 -13.88 -5.16 15.10
CA ALA A 35 -12.95 -4.54 14.16
C ALA A 35 -12.10 -3.44 14.82
N LEU A 36 -12.70 -2.60 15.67
CA LEU A 36 -11.98 -1.57 16.43
C LEU A 36 -11.00 -2.19 17.44
N LYS A 37 -11.34 -3.32 18.05
CA LYS A 37 -10.45 -4.10 18.94
C LYS A 37 -9.26 -4.66 18.16
N ALA A 38 -9.50 -5.28 17.00
CA ALA A 38 -8.44 -5.75 16.12
C ALA A 38 -7.51 -4.61 15.70
N GLN A 39 -8.05 -3.43 15.33
CA GLN A 39 -7.26 -2.24 15.02
C GLN A 39 -6.43 -1.78 16.23
N ALA A 40 -6.98 -1.82 17.44
CA ALA A 40 -6.26 -1.42 18.64
C ALA A 40 -5.06 -2.34 18.91
N VAL A 41 -5.22 -3.66 18.74
CA VAL A 41 -4.14 -4.65 18.91
C VAL A 41 -3.06 -4.46 17.82
N CYS A 42 -3.46 -4.28 16.56
CA CYS A 42 -2.51 -3.99 15.48
C CYS A 42 -1.75 -2.69 15.74
N ALA A 43 -2.44 -1.60 16.05
CA ALA A 43 -1.83 -0.31 16.31
C ALA A 43 -0.87 -0.35 17.51
N ARG A 44 -1.22 -1.09 18.57
CA ARG A 44 -0.37 -1.28 19.75
C ARG A 44 0.91 -2.04 19.41
N SER A 45 0.79 -3.14 18.65
CA SER A 45 1.93 -3.96 18.22
C SER A 45 2.89 -3.16 17.36
N TYR A 46 2.36 -2.45 16.36
CA TYR A 46 3.14 -1.57 15.49
C TYR A 46 3.86 -0.48 16.29
N ALA A 47 3.14 0.27 17.12
CA ALA A 47 3.71 1.35 17.92
C ALA A 47 4.77 0.85 18.92
N TYR A 48 4.57 -0.34 19.51
CA TYR A 48 5.56 -0.95 20.39
C TYR A 48 6.90 -1.17 19.67
N ILE A 49 6.89 -1.71 18.46
CA ILE A 49 8.11 -1.91 17.66
C ILE A 49 8.78 -0.56 17.35
N GLN A 50 8.01 0.48 17.00
CA GLN A 50 8.57 1.81 16.73
C GLN A 50 9.22 2.43 17.99
N LEU A 51 8.64 2.22 19.17
CA LEU A 51 9.25 2.62 20.43
C LEU A 51 10.61 1.95 20.66
N MET A 52 10.71 0.65 20.34
CA MET A 52 11.94 -0.14 20.52
C MET A 52 13.04 0.22 19.50
N ARG A 53 12.67 0.56 18.27
CA ARG A 53 13.64 1.01 17.24
C ARG A 53 14.22 2.37 17.54
N ALA A 54 13.44 3.26 18.12
CA ALA A 54 13.85 4.61 18.50
C ALA A 54 14.50 5.43 17.34
N ASP A 55 14.03 5.25 16.12
CA ASP A 55 14.60 5.88 14.90
C ASP A 55 14.58 7.41 14.94
N LEU A 56 13.67 8.00 15.71
CA LEU A 56 13.54 9.44 15.90
C LEU A 56 14.15 9.95 17.22
N ALA A 57 14.98 9.17 17.90
CA ALA A 57 15.59 9.52 19.20
C ALA A 57 16.39 10.84 19.13
N ALA A 58 17.06 11.14 18.00
CA ALA A 58 17.76 12.39 17.78
C ALA A 58 16.85 13.64 17.84
N PHE A 59 15.55 13.45 17.64
CA PHE A 59 14.52 14.51 17.73
C PHE A 59 13.78 14.47 19.07
N GLY A 60 14.14 13.57 19.99
CA GLY A 60 13.45 13.35 21.26
C GLY A 60 12.05 12.75 21.09
N ALA A 61 11.80 12.03 19.99
CA ALA A 61 10.53 11.41 19.66
C ALA A 61 10.71 9.92 19.30
N HIS A 62 9.63 9.15 19.29
CA HIS A 62 9.62 7.77 18.86
C HIS A 62 8.87 7.59 17.54
N ILE A 63 7.83 8.38 17.33
CA ILE A 63 6.91 8.32 16.19
C ILE A 63 6.63 9.77 15.77
N ASN A 64 6.36 9.99 14.49
CA ASN A 64 5.82 11.26 14.00
C ASN A 64 4.38 11.04 13.47
N ASP A 65 3.71 12.13 13.14
CA ASP A 65 2.32 12.14 12.63
C ASP A 65 2.20 12.06 11.10
N SER A 66 3.26 11.59 10.43
CA SER A 66 3.25 11.37 8.97
C SER A 66 2.67 10.01 8.61
N THR A 67 2.30 9.85 7.33
CA THR A 67 1.85 8.58 6.76
C THR A 67 2.92 7.48 6.70
N SER A 68 4.16 7.79 7.08
CA SER A 68 5.24 6.79 7.26
C SER A 68 5.13 6.04 8.58
N TYR A 69 4.25 6.49 9.46
CA TYR A 69 3.90 5.86 10.73
C TYR A 69 2.37 5.66 10.80
N GLN A 70 1.77 5.85 11.96
CA GLN A 70 0.32 5.74 12.16
C GLN A 70 -0.33 7.12 12.09
N VAL A 71 -1.52 7.21 11.51
CA VAL A 71 -2.26 8.46 11.46
C VAL A 71 -2.65 8.89 12.88
N TYR A 72 -2.30 10.13 13.23
CA TYR A 72 -2.58 10.74 14.52
C TYR A 72 -3.21 12.12 14.34
N ASN A 73 -4.51 12.15 14.07
CA ASN A 73 -5.25 13.38 13.77
C ASN A 73 -5.75 14.12 15.01
N LYS A 74 -5.38 13.70 16.22
CA LYS A 74 -5.92 14.22 17.49
C LYS A 74 -7.46 14.19 17.52
N ALA A 75 -8.07 13.27 16.77
CA ALA A 75 -9.50 13.06 16.79
C ALA A 75 -9.92 12.72 18.23
N GLU A 76 -10.99 13.37 18.71
CA GLU A 76 -11.57 12.94 19.97
C GLU A 76 -12.00 11.50 19.88
N ALA A 77 -11.45 10.66 20.74
CA ALA A 77 -11.80 9.26 20.79
C ALA A 77 -13.30 9.13 21.14
N GLY A 78 -14.08 8.60 20.23
CA GLY A 78 -15.45 8.15 20.53
C GLY A 78 -15.42 7.08 21.61
N GLU A 79 -16.56 6.87 22.29
CA GLU A 79 -16.67 5.86 23.35
C GLU A 79 -16.27 4.46 22.86
N ALA A 80 -16.71 4.08 21.64
CA ALA A 80 -16.38 2.79 21.03
C ALA A 80 -14.87 2.56 20.86
N SER A 81 -14.13 3.57 20.41
CA SER A 81 -12.67 3.48 20.24
C SER A 81 -11.95 3.39 21.59
N ARG A 82 -12.38 4.17 22.60
CA ARG A 82 -11.83 4.06 23.96
C ARG A 82 -12.06 2.69 24.56
N GLN A 83 -13.27 2.18 24.41
CA GLN A 83 -13.64 0.86 24.93
C GLN A 83 -12.84 -0.25 24.23
N ALA A 84 -12.64 -0.18 22.91
CA ALA A 84 -11.83 -1.13 22.17
C ALA A 84 -10.37 -1.17 22.65
N VAL A 85 -9.76 0.00 22.89
CA VAL A 85 -8.39 0.10 23.43
C VAL A 85 -8.31 -0.47 24.86
N GLU A 86 -9.28 -0.15 25.75
CA GLU A 86 -9.26 -0.61 27.14
C GLU A 86 -9.51 -2.13 27.24
N GLU A 87 -10.45 -2.67 26.44
CA GLU A 87 -10.75 -4.11 26.45
C GLU A 87 -9.62 -4.98 25.88
N THR A 88 -8.77 -4.42 25.03
CA THR A 88 -7.60 -5.10 24.47
C THR A 88 -6.28 -4.66 25.13
N LYS A 89 -6.37 -4.02 26.28
CA LYS A 89 -5.20 -3.46 26.95
C LYS A 89 -4.13 -4.52 27.22
N HIS A 90 -2.88 -4.18 26.90
CA HIS A 90 -1.71 -5.07 26.97
C HIS A 90 -1.69 -6.23 25.97
N GLU A 91 -2.66 -6.34 25.07
CA GLU A 91 -2.63 -7.34 24.02
C GLU A 91 -1.79 -6.85 22.84
N VAL A 92 -0.86 -7.69 22.38
CA VAL A 92 -0.02 -7.47 21.20
C VAL A 92 0.01 -8.72 20.34
N MET A 93 0.28 -8.54 19.05
CA MET A 93 0.49 -9.66 18.13
C MET A 93 1.93 -10.14 18.19
N THR A 94 2.11 -11.46 18.22
CA THR A 94 3.44 -12.08 18.22
C THR A 94 3.57 -13.10 17.11
N TYR A 95 4.79 -13.28 16.63
CA TYR A 95 5.20 -14.36 15.72
C TYR A 95 6.56 -14.87 16.16
N ALA A 96 6.71 -16.18 16.27
CA ALA A 96 7.93 -16.82 16.80
C ALA A 96 8.38 -16.22 18.14
N ASP A 97 7.44 -16.00 19.06
CA ASP A 97 7.64 -15.44 20.41
C ASP A 97 8.10 -13.97 20.47
N GLU A 98 8.15 -13.27 19.34
CA GLU A 98 8.49 -11.84 19.27
C GLU A 98 7.28 -11.01 18.87
N VAL A 99 7.17 -9.76 19.37
CA VAL A 99 6.15 -8.81 18.94
C VAL A 99 6.42 -8.42 17.50
N ILE A 100 5.37 -8.38 16.67
CA ILE A 100 5.50 -8.08 15.25
C ILE A 100 5.07 -6.65 14.89
N GLU A 101 5.57 -6.14 13.77
CA GLU A 101 4.98 -4.98 13.10
C GLU A 101 3.67 -5.40 12.45
N ALA A 102 2.57 -5.22 13.18
CA ALA A 102 1.24 -5.57 12.69
C ALA A 102 0.74 -4.50 11.72
N TYR A 103 1.01 -4.69 10.44
CA TYR A 103 0.57 -3.78 9.37
C TYR A 103 -0.92 -3.89 9.10
N TYR A 104 -1.51 -2.79 8.61
CA TYR A 104 -2.89 -2.72 8.19
C TYR A 104 -3.07 -1.71 7.06
N PHE A 105 -4.11 -1.86 6.29
CA PHE A 105 -4.44 -1.02 5.14
C PHE A 105 -5.96 -0.91 4.97
N SER A 106 -6.42 0.04 4.17
CA SER A 106 -7.84 0.39 4.10
C SER A 106 -8.72 -0.76 3.58
N THR A 107 -8.50 -1.20 2.34
CA THR A 107 -9.44 -2.10 1.62
C THR A 107 -8.67 -3.08 0.77
N SER A 108 -8.97 -4.36 0.88
CA SER A 108 -8.42 -5.38 -0.02
C SER A 108 -9.16 -5.38 -1.37
N MET A 109 -8.59 -6.08 -2.34
CA MET A 109 -9.30 -6.39 -3.59
C MET A 109 -9.90 -7.82 -3.59
N GLY A 110 -9.94 -8.45 -2.41
CA GLY A 110 -10.38 -9.82 -2.17
C GLY A 110 -9.29 -10.73 -1.59
N TYR A 111 -8.05 -10.26 -1.56
CA TYR A 111 -6.89 -10.94 -0.95
C TYR A 111 -5.99 -9.94 -0.24
N THR A 112 -5.34 -10.38 0.84
CA THR A 112 -4.15 -9.71 1.38
C THR A 112 -2.92 -10.18 0.64
N ASP A 113 -1.78 -9.49 0.81
CA ASP A 113 -0.54 -9.83 0.11
C ASP A 113 0.56 -10.32 1.07
N THR A 114 1.69 -10.71 0.53
CA THR A 114 2.90 -11.09 1.25
C THR A 114 3.93 -9.96 1.19
N ALA A 115 4.93 -9.98 2.08
CA ALA A 115 6.01 -8.99 2.10
C ALA A 115 6.81 -8.88 0.79
N GLU A 116 6.63 -9.83 -0.12
CA GLU A 116 7.22 -9.81 -1.46
C GLU A 116 6.92 -8.51 -2.23
N VAL A 117 5.78 -7.86 -1.97
CA VAL A 117 5.41 -6.58 -2.60
C VAL A 117 6.30 -5.40 -2.16
N TRP A 118 7.01 -5.54 -1.04
CA TRP A 118 7.98 -4.53 -0.58
C TRP A 118 9.41 -4.93 -0.93
N ASN A 119 9.81 -6.12 -0.50
CA ASN A 119 11.16 -6.63 -0.72
C ASN A 119 11.17 -8.16 -0.70
N PRO A 120 11.41 -8.83 -1.84
CA PRO A 120 11.47 -10.28 -1.90
C PRO A 120 12.57 -10.91 -1.02
N GLU A 121 13.62 -10.17 -0.70
CA GLU A 121 14.77 -10.68 0.08
C GLU A 121 14.49 -10.77 1.59
N GLU A 122 13.43 -10.11 2.07
CA GLU A 122 13.09 -10.06 3.50
C GLU A 122 11.91 -10.96 3.90
N MET A 123 11.49 -11.87 3.02
CA MET A 123 10.33 -12.73 3.22
C MET A 123 10.40 -13.56 4.52
N ASP A 124 11.58 -14.02 4.91
CA ASP A 124 11.75 -14.83 6.12
C ASP A 124 11.46 -14.02 7.39
N HIS A 125 11.83 -12.74 7.41
CA HIS A 125 11.56 -11.84 8.53
C HIS A 125 10.05 -11.56 8.69
N TYR A 126 9.33 -11.51 7.58
CA TYR A 126 7.90 -11.21 7.54
C TYR A 126 7.02 -12.46 7.29
N GLY A 127 7.44 -13.63 7.73
CA GLY A 127 6.71 -14.88 7.53
C GLY A 127 5.28 -14.92 8.09
N TYR A 128 4.88 -13.92 8.87
CA TYR A 128 3.52 -13.71 9.34
C TYR A 128 2.62 -12.94 8.34
N LEU A 129 3.20 -12.23 7.37
CA LEU A 129 2.45 -11.56 6.30
C LEU A 129 2.15 -12.59 5.21
N LYS A 130 0.93 -13.09 5.22
CA LYS A 130 0.47 -14.14 4.30
C LYS A 130 -0.66 -13.65 3.44
N LYS A 131 -0.79 -14.27 2.27
CA LYS A 131 -2.00 -14.17 1.48
C LYS A 131 -3.18 -14.77 2.25
N VAL A 132 -4.23 -13.99 2.44
CA VAL A 132 -5.50 -14.41 3.04
C VAL A 132 -6.62 -14.04 2.08
N CYS A 133 -7.51 -15.00 1.82
CA CYS A 133 -8.71 -14.76 1.01
C CYS A 133 -9.78 -14.06 1.85
N LEU A 134 -10.31 -12.96 1.34
CA LEU A 134 -11.42 -12.21 1.92
C LEU A 134 -12.70 -12.32 1.07
N ASN A 135 -12.68 -13.13 0.01
CA ASN A 135 -13.87 -13.45 -0.79
C ASN A 135 -14.77 -14.45 -0.09
N THR A 136 -16.06 -14.39 -0.41
CA THR A 136 -17.08 -15.33 0.05
C THR A 136 -17.89 -15.88 -1.13
N PRO A 137 -17.87 -17.20 -1.40
CA PRO A 137 -17.10 -18.22 -0.68
C PRO A 137 -15.59 -18.04 -0.87
N GLU A 138 -14.83 -18.54 0.09
CA GLU A 138 -13.36 -18.53 0.01
C GLU A 138 -12.88 -19.29 -1.22
N THR A 139 -11.95 -18.69 -1.96
CA THR A 139 -11.33 -19.27 -3.14
C THR A 139 -9.83 -19.07 -3.10
N ASP A 140 -9.06 -20.13 -3.30
CA ASP A 140 -7.59 -20.03 -3.38
C ASP A 140 -7.17 -19.94 -4.87
N LEU A 141 -7.19 -18.70 -5.40
CA LEU A 141 -6.76 -18.42 -6.77
C LEU A 141 -5.32 -17.93 -6.77
N ASP A 142 -4.49 -18.54 -7.61
CA ASP A 142 -3.19 -17.95 -7.94
C ASP A 142 -3.38 -16.87 -9.01
N LEU A 143 -3.15 -15.61 -8.61
CA LEU A 143 -3.31 -14.42 -9.46
C LEU A 143 -1.96 -13.91 -10.02
N SER A 144 -0.92 -14.74 -10.01
CA SER A 144 0.40 -14.37 -10.54
C SER A 144 0.45 -14.31 -12.07
N ASP A 145 -0.46 -14.99 -12.77
CA ASP A 145 -0.62 -14.89 -14.21
C ASP A 145 -1.45 -13.65 -14.60
N GLU A 146 -0.93 -12.85 -15.54
CA GLU A 146 -1.56 -11.57 -15.95
C GLU A 146 -2.97 -11.75 -16.50
N LYS A 147 -3.21 -12.82 -17.29
CA LYS A 147 -4.54 -13.07 -17.84
C LYS A 147 -5.51 -13.46 -16.74
N THR A 148 -5.11 -14.36 -15.86
CA THR A 148 -5.91 -14.81 -14.71
C THR A 148 -6.25 -13.63 -13.81
N PHE A 149 -5.28 -12.77 -13.52
CA PHE A 149 -5.50 -11.54 -12.74
C PHE A 149 -6.46 -10.57 -13.47
N SER A 150 -6.24 -10.32 -14.77
CA SER A 150 -7.10 -9.41 -15.55
C SER A 150 -8.54 -9.89 -15.61
N ASP A 151 -8.76 -11.19 -15.75
CA ASP A 151 -10.10 -11.77 -15.71
C ASP A 151 -10.73 -11.63 -14.32
N TYR A 152 -9.97 -11.89 -13.25
CA TYR A 152 -10.41 -11.74 -11.86
C TYR A 152 -10.80 -10.30 -11.51
N ILE A 153 -9.91 -9.34 -11.77
CA ILE A 153 -10.13 -7.95 -11.33
C ILE A 153 -11.31 -7.28 -12.02
N ARG A 154 -11.67 -7.75 -13.21
CA ARG A 154 -12.79 -7.25 -14.04
C ARG A 154 -14.10 -8.00 -13.78
N THR A 155 -14.06 -9.11 -13.05
CA THR A 155 -15.25 -9.88 -12.69
C THR A 155 -15.76 -9.47 -11.33
N PRO A 156 -17.08 -9.30 -11.13
CA PRO A 156 -17.64 -9.07 -9.80
C PRO A 156 -17.39 -10.23 -8.84
N HIS A 157 -16.94 -9.92 -7.64
CA HIS A 157 -16.77 -10.87 -6.55
C HIS A 157 -17.47 -10.35 -5.29
N THR A 158 -17.92 -11.25 -4.44
CA THR A 158 -18.40 -10.94 -3.10
C THR A 158 -17.32 -11.25 -2.07
N GLY A 159 -17.29 -10.50 -1.00
CA GLY A 159 -16.30 -10.66 0.06
C GLY A 159 -16.52 -9.64 1.17
N PHE A 160 -15.70 -9.69 2.20
CA PHE A 160 -15.84 -8.81 3.36
C PHE A 160 -15.57 -7.33 3.05
N ASP A 161 -14.83 -7.03 1.97
CA ASP A 161 -14.55 -5.68 1.48
C ASP A 161 -15.44 -5.24 0.30
N SER A 162 -16.25 -6.14 -0.27
CA SER A 162 -16.86 -5.96 -1.59
C SER A 162 -17.86 -4.80 -1.69
N GLU A 163 -18.43 -4.37 -0.55
CA GLU A 163 -19.35 -3.21 -0.50
C GLU A 163 -18.63 -1.85 -0.43
N ILE A 164 -17.30 -1.86 -0.30
CA ILE A 164 -16.51 -0.65 -0.14
C ILE A 164 -16.13 -0.09 -1.50
N LYS A 165 -16.33 1.21 -1.71
CA LYS A 165 -16.07 1.87 -3.00
C LYS A 165 -14.67 1.62 -3.55
N TYR A 166 -13.67 1.41 -2.69
CA TYR A 166 -12.30 1.15 -3.08
C TYR A 166 -12.01 -0.30 -3.50
N TYR A 167 -12.98 -1.22 -3.34
CA TYR A 167 -12.80 -2.63 -3.68
C TYR A 167 -12.49 -2.84 -5.16
N ARG A 168 -13.11 -2.02 -6.05
CA ARG A 168 -12.79 -1.95 -7.47
C ARG A 168 -12.73 -0.50 -7.93
N TRP A 169 -11.85 -0.26 -8.87
CA TRP A 169 -11.72 1.05 -9.51
C TRP A 169 -11.19 0.92 -10.93
N THR A 170 -11.45 1.92 -11.74
CA THR A 170 -10.93 2.05 -13.11
C THR A 170 -10.30 3.42 -13.30
N ALA A 171 -9.35 3.50 -14.23
CA ALA A 171 -8.75 4.76 -14.64
C ALA A 171 -8.28 4.71 -16.09
N GLN A 172 -8.09 5.89 -16.69
CA GLN A 172 -7.35 6.04 -17.93
C GLN A 172 -5.97 6.59 -17.58
N ALA A 173 -4.92 5.98 -18.16
CA ALA A 173 -3.56 6.46 -18.01
C ALA A 173 -3.00 6.84 -19.38
N ASP A 174 -2.52 8.08 -19.50
CA ASP A 174 -1.84 8.62 -20.67
C ASP A 174 -0.46 9.14 -20.25
N PHE A 175 0.59 8.56 -20.81
CA PHE A 175 1.97 8.90 -20.49
C PHE A 175 2.62 9.85 -21.50
N HIS A 176 1.89 10.32 -22.52
CA HIS A 176 2.42 11.32 -23.45
C HIS A 176 2.76 12.62 -22.71
N GLY A 177 4.00 13.11 -22.95
CA GLY A 177 4.49 14.32 -22.29
C GLY A 177 4.79 14.16 -20.80
N LYS A 178 4.88 12.91 -20.30
CA LYS A 178 5.22 12.57 -18.91
C LYS A 178 6.64 12.04 -18.74
N GLU A 179 7.41 11.98 -19.80
CA GLU A 179 8.74 11.36 -19.83
C GLU A 179 9.68 11.98 -18.80
N ASP A 180 9.70 13.31 -18.68
CA ASP A 180 10.55 14.01 -17.70
C ASP A 180 10.10 13.77 -16.26
N GLU A 181 8.78 13.76 -15.99
CA GLU A 181 8.22 13.47 -14.67
C GLU A 181 8.52 12.02 -14.25
N ILE A 182 8.39 11.08 -15.19
CA ILE A 182 8.71 9.66 -14.97
C ILE A 182 10.21 9.52 -14.66
N ARG A 183 11.07 10.10 -15.50
CA ARG A 183 12.53 10.09 -15.30
C ARG A 183 12.90 10.62 -13.93
N GLN A 184 12.37 11.77 -13.54
CA GLN A 184 12.65 12.40 -12.25
C GLN A 184 12.24 11.50 -11.07
N ILE A 185 11.09 10.81 -11.15
CA ILE A 185 10.69 9.86 -10.12
C ILE A 185 11.63 8.65 -10.09
N LEU A 186 11.95 8.06 -11.25
CA LEU A 186 12.82 6.89 -11.34
C LEU A 186 14.22 7.20 -10.77
N GLU A 187 14.83 8.31 -11.15
CA GLU A 187 16.14 8.75 -10.64
C GLU A 187 16.10 9.02 -9.13
N ASN A 188 15.05 9.68 -8.64
CA ASN A 188 14.89 9.93 -7.22
C ASN A 188 14.75 8.61 -6.43
N ARG A 189 13.95 7.66 -6.92
CA ARG A 189 13.76 6.36 -6.26
C ARG A 189 15.00 5.48 -6.32
N HIS A 190 15.72 5.51 -7.42
CA HIS A 190 17.02 4.87 -7.55
C HIS A 190 18.05 5.43 -6.56
N SER A 191 18.13 6.76 -6.42
CA SER A 191 19.05 7.41 -5.48
C SER A 191 18.76 7.09 -4.01
N ILE A 192 17.49 6.88 -3.66
CA ILE A 192 17.09 6.46 -2.29
C ILE A 192 17.49 5.00 -2.04
N SER A 193 17.24 4.13 -3.01
CA SER A 193 17.63 2.72 -2.97
C SER A 193 17.73 2.20 -4.42
N PRO A 194 18.93 1.85 -4.89
CA PRO A 194 19.11 1.28 -6.23
C PRO A 194 18.30 0.00 -6.47
N ARG A 195 17.94 -0.72 -5.42
CA ARG A 195 17.09 -1.93 -5.50
C ARG A 195 15.64 -1.63 -5.88
N ASN A 196 15.17 -0.39 -5.67
CA ASN A 196 13.81 0.01 -6.00
C ASN A 196 13.59 0.26 -7.48
N VAL A 197 14.66 0.65 -8.19
CA VAL A 197 14.63 0.96 -9.62
C VAL A 197 15.97 0.53 -10.19
N ILE A 198 15.96 -0.37 -11.16
CA ILE A 198 17.16 -0.87 -11.82
C ILE A 198 17.10 -0.50 -13.30
N TYR A 199 18.20 0.05 -13.81
CA TYR A 199 18.36 0.41 -15.20
C TYR A 199 19.12 -0.68 -15.96
N TYR A 200 18.66 -1.00 -17.17
CA TYR A 200 19.29 -1.97 -18.05
C TYR A 200 19.58 -1.36 -19.41
N GLU A 201 20.69 -1.75 -20.02
CA GLU A 201 20.98 -1.46 -21.43
C GLU A 201 19.92 -2.10 -22.35
N SER A 202 19.95 -1.75 -23.63
CA SER A 202 18.98 -2.22 -24.64
C SER A 202 18.91 -3.75 -24.78
N ASP A 203 19.94 -4.48 -24.38
CA ASP A 203 19.95 -5.94 -24.37
C ASP A 203 19.12 -6.54 -23.22
N GLY A 204 18.70 -5.71 -22.24
CA GLY A 204 17.90 -6.11 -21.07
C GLY A 204 18.63 -7.01 -20.07
N LYS A 205 19.96 -7.15 -20.19
CA LYS A 205 20.78 -8.05 -19.37
C LYS A 205 21.83 -7.31 -18.56
N ASN A 206 22.45 -6.31 -19.15
CA ASN A 206 23.48 -5.52 -18.49
C ASN A 206 22.85 -4.37 -17.74
N GLU A 207 23.13 -4.28 -16.43
CA GLU A 207 22.72 -3.15 -15.60
C GLU A 207 23.63 -1.94 -15.90
N THR A 208 23.03 -0.74 -15.79
CA THR A 208 23.75 0.54 -15.92
C THR A 208 23.37 1.48 -14.79
N ASP A 209 24.22 2.44 -14.48
CA ASP A 209 23.99 3.41 -13.40
C ASP A 209 23.21 4.65 -13.87
N SER A 210 22.89 4.75 -15.17
CA SER A 210 22.24 5.93 -15.74
C SER A 210 21.24 5.56 -16.84
N MET A 211 20.14 6.30 -16.90
CA MET A 211 19.17 6.24 -17.99
C MET A 211 19.23 7.46 -18.93
N ALA A 212 20.32 8.23 -18.89
CA ALA A 212 20.42 9.51 -19.62
C ALA A 212 20.21 9.37 -21.14
N ASP A 213 20.66 8.26 -21.72
CA ASP A 213 20.63 8.01 -23.16
C ASP A 213 19.52 7.03 -23.59
N PHE A 214 18.52 6.78 -22.76
CA PHE A 214 17.49 5.77 -23.05
C PHE A 214 16.51 6.20 -24.15
N GLY A 215 16.41 7.47 -24.47
CA GLY A 215 15.49 7.97 -25.51
C GLY A 215 14.06 8.05 -25.00
N MET A 216 13.08 7.84 -25.91
CA MET A 216 11.66 7.95 -25.61
C MET A 216 11.11 6.67 -24.95
N LEU A 217 10.08 6.84 -24.13
CA LEU A 217 9.31 5.74 -23.55
C LEU A 217 8.47 5.07 -24.65
N GLU A 218 8.63 3.76 -24.84
CA GLU A 218 7.90 2.95 -25.82
C GLU A 218 6.72 2.19 -25.20
N GLY A 219 6.78 1.93 -23.89
CA GLY A 219 5.69 1.24 -23.21
C GLY A 219 5.96 0.87 -21.76
N ILE A 220 4.87 0.54 -21.10
CA ILE A 220 4.85 0.10 -19.69
C ILE A 220 4.11 -1.23 -19.63
N GLU A 221 4.69 -2.22 -18.96
CA GLU A 221 4.07 -3.53 -18.82
C GLU A 221 4.35 -4.18 -17.46
N VAL A 222 3.48 -5.08 -17.06
CA VAL A 222 3.66 -5.89 -15.85
C VAL A 222 4.53 -7.10 -16.19
N GLU A 223 5.71 -7.18 -15.56
CA GLU A 223 6.62 -8.31 -15.77
C GLU A 223 6.38 -9.44 -14.76
N LYS A 224 6.04 -9.10 -13.51
CA LYS A 224 5.80 -10.09 -12.45
C LYS A 224 4.72 -9.62 -11.50
N ARG A 225 3.88 -10.58 -11.04
CA ARG A 225 2.88 -10.38 -9.98
C ARG A 225 3.09 -11.33 -8.80
N SER A 226 2.61 -10.92 -7.64
CA SER A 226 2.41 -11.82 -6.49
C SER A 226 1.26 -12.80 -6.76
N THR A 227 1.19 -13.87 -5.99
CA THR A 227 0.07 -14.82 -6.04
C THR A 227 -1.26 -14.18 -5.63
N SER A 228 -1.23 -13.02 -4.98
CA SER A 228 -2.40 -12.21 -4.63
C SER A 228 -2.77 -11.19 -5.72
N GLY A 229 -1.96 -11.01 -6.76
CA GLY A 229 -2.24 -10.18 -7.92
C GLY A 229 -1.58 -8.79 -7.92
N SER A 230 -0.91 -8.37 -6.86
CA SER A 230 -0.16 -7.10 -6.85
C SER A 230 1.05 -7.17 -7.78
N ILE A 231 1.34 -6.07 -8.46
CA ILE A 231 2.53 -5.96 -9.31
C ILE A 231 3.79 -5.97 -8.43
N LEU A 232 4.69 -6.91 -8.72
CA LEU A 232 6.01 -7.02 -8.09
C LEU A 232 7.09 -6.35 -8.91
N THR A 233 6.99 -6.44 -10.24
CA THR A 233 7.92 -5.84 -11.17
C THR A 233 7.15 -5.16 -12.29
N LEU A 234 7.33 -3.85 -12.39
CA LEU A 234 6.85 -3.05 -13.52
C LEU A 234 8.04 -2.77 -14.45
N ARG A 235 7.88 -3.06 -15.75
CA ARG A 235 8.86 -2.80 -16.77
C ARG A 235 8.46 -1.58 -17.60
N LEU A 236 9.41 -0.65 -17.76
CA LEU A 236 9.32 0.47 -18.70
C LEU A 236 10.35 0.24 -19.81
N SER A 237 9.89 0.15 -21.04
CA SER A 237 10.74 -0.02 -22.23
C SER A 237 10.99 1.33 -22.89
N TYR A 238 12.23 1.59 -23.24
CA TYR A 238 12.70 2.80 -23.92
C TYR A 238 13.42 2.44 -25.21
N GLU A 239 13.62 3.38 -26.13
CA GLU A 239 14.31 3.17 -27.41
C GLU A 239 15.69 2.50 -27.25
N HIS A 240 16.43 2.84 -26.19
CA HIS A 240 17.81 2.40 -26.00
C HIS A 240 18.05 1.82 -24.58
N GLY A 241 17.01 1.41 -23.88
CA GLY A 241 17.16 0.85 -22.54
C GLY A 241 15.86 0.35 -21.96
N MET A 242 15.95 -0.14 -20.73
CA MET A 242 14.81 -0.63 -19.98
C MET A 242 14.98 -0.29 -18.51
N VAL A 243 13.86 -0.03 -17.83
CA VAL A 243 13.82 0.21 -16.39
C VAL A 243 12.89 -0.80 -15.74
N LYS A 244 13.35 -1.45 -14.67
CA LYS A 244 12.50 -2.25 -13.78
C LYS A 244 12.25 -1.51 -12.49
N VAL A 245 10.99 -1.42 -12.11
CA VAL A 245 10.52 -0.75 -10.89
C VAL A 245 9.97 -1.80 -9.95
N PHE A 246 10.44 -1.76 -8.71
CA PHE A 246 10.06 -2.67 -7.63
C PHE A 246 9.41 -1.91 -6.47
N SER A 247 8.82 -2.66 -5.55
CA SER A 247 8.01 -2.16 -4.44
C SER A 247 6.68 -1.53 -4.87
N GLU A 248 5.61 -1.94 -4.20
CA GLU A 248 4.24 -1.49 -4.53
C GLU A 248 4.11 0.05 -4.55
N TYR A 249 4.77 0.73 -3.60
CA TYR A 249 4.74 2.18 -3.52
C TYR A 249 5.34 2.87 -4.76
N ASN A 250 6.50 2.38 -5.24
CA ASN A 250 7.15 2.96 -6.42
C ASN A 250 6.35 2.69 -7.68
N ILE A 251 5.82 1.48 -7.83
CA ILE A 251 4.97 1.07 -8.95
C ILE A 251 3.72 1.94 -9.02
N ARG A 252 3.02 2.10 -7.90
CA ARG A 252 1.84 2.97 -7.79
C ARG A 252 2.15 4.43 -8.13
N LYS A 253 3.31 4.92 -7.72
CA LYS A 253 3.80 6.28 -8.04
C LYS A 253 4.03 6.46 -9.53
N VAL A 254 4.73 5.54 -10.17
CA VAL A 254 5.06 5.62 -11.60
C VAL A 254 3.80 5.56 -12.45
N ILE A 255 2.93 4.56 -12.23
CA ILE A 255 1.70 4.43 -13.00
C ILE A 255 0.75 5.62 -12.73
N GLY A 256 0.69 6.09 -11.48
CA GLY A 256 -0.17 7.19 -11.08
C GLY A 256 0.09 8.51 -11.81
N LEU A 257 1.30 8.74 -12.35
CA LEU A 257 1.63 9.94 -13.11
C LEU A 257 0.78 10.11 -14.39
N GLY A 258 0.48 8.98 -15.06
CA GLY A 258 -0.34 8.99 -16.27
C GLY A 258 -1.84 9.16 -16.00
N VAL A 259 -2.28 9.04 -14.75
CA VAL A 259 -3.69 8.99 -14.38
C VAL A 259 -4.21 10.38 -14.02
N THR A 260 -5.26 10.84 -14.69
CA THR A 260 -5.92 12.13 -14.39
C THR A 260 -7.12 11.98 -13.48
N ASN A 261 -7.86 10.88 -13.59
CA ASN A 261 -9.06 10.61 -12.80
C ASN A 261 -9.20 9.12 -12.50
N ILE A 262 -9.74 8.79 -11.33
CA ILE A 262 -10.02 7.43 -10.89
C ILE A 262 -11.50 7.33 -10.58
N THR A 263 -12.19 6.38 -11.22
CA THR A 263 -13.60 6.09 -10.99
C THR A 263 -13.71 4.84 -10.10
N TYR A 264 -14.33 4.97 -8.95
CA TYR A 264 -14.57 3.87 -8.01
C TYR A 264 -15.84 3.09 -8.36
N GLN A 265 -16.01 1.88 -7.78
CA GLN A 265 -17.14 1.01 -8.12
C GLN A 265 -18.53 1.60 -7.79
N ASP A 266 -18.64 2.57 -6.89
CA ASP A 266 -19.87 3.29 -6.57
C ASP A 266 -20.15 4.46 -7.53
N GLY A 267 -19.31 4.66 -8.54
CA GLY A 267 -19.37 5.74 -9.49
C GLY A 267 -18.79 7.06 -9.00
N SER A 268 -18.31 7.12 -7.75
CA SER A 268 -17.59 8.31 -7.27
C SER A 268 -16.22 8.43 -7.93
N GLU A 269 -15.72 9.64 -8.02
CA GLU A 269 -14.44 9.93 -8.67
C GLU A 269 -13.46 10.63 -7.74
N SER A 270 -12.18 10.46 -8.03
CA SER A 270 -11.12 11.25 -7.42
C SER A 270 -10.07 11.65 -8.43
N THR A 271 -9.36 12.74 -8.16
CA THR A 271 -8.25 13.20 -8.98
C THR A 271 -7.08 12.20 -8.87
N GLY A 272 -6.49 11.84 -10.01
CA GLY A 272 -5.26 11.06 -10.12
C GLY A 272 -4.01 11.93 -10.07
N GLY A 273 -2.95 11.48 -10.76
CA GLY A 273 -1.73 12.25 -11.00
C GLY A 273 -0.66 12.16 -9.92
N THR A 274 -0.85 11.41 -8.85
CA THR A 274 0.13 11.29 -7.76
C THR A 274 0.51 9.86 -7.41
N ILE A 275 -0.47 9.05 -7.04
CA ILE A 275 -0.28 7.64 -6.65
C ILE A 275 -1.58 6.87 -6.89
N LEU A 276 -1.49 5.64 -7.39
CA LEU A 276 -2.66 4.76 -7.51
C LEU A 276 -3.19 4.32 -6.14
N PRO A 277 -4.49 3.96 -6.03
CA PRO A 277 -5.06 3.42 -4.80
C PRO A 277 -4.37 2.15 -4.30
N GLY A 278 -3.99 1.24 -5.20
CA GLY A 278 -3.32 -0.02 -4.90
C GLY A 278 -2.43 -0.50 -6.04
N ALA A 279 -1.58 -1.50 -5.77
CA ALA A 279 -0.71 -2.13 -6.76
C ALA A 279 -1.36 -3.33 -7.48
N ALA A 280 -2.55 -3.75 -7.07
CA ALA A 280 -3.33 -4.78 -7.74
C ALA A 280 -4.12 -4.15 -8.90
N VAL A 281 -3.48 -4.00 -10.04
CA VAL A 281 -4.01 -3.32 -11.22
C VAL A 281 -3.56 -4.03 -12.51
N SER A 282 -4.48 -4.21 -13.46
CA SER A 282 -4.21 -4.67 -14.83
C SER A 282 -4.13 -3.45 -15.76
N LEU A 283 -3.16 -3.47 -16.66
CA LEU A 283 -2.92 -2.43 -17.67
C LEU A 283 -3.32 -2.98 -19.05
N VAL A 284 -4.40 -2.47 -19.61
CA VAL A 284 -4.84 -2.82 -20.96
C VAL A 284 -4.40 -1.72 -21.92
N LYS A 285 -3.46 -2.03 -22.81
CA LYS A 285 -2.93 -1.07 -23.78
C LYS A 285 -4.01 -0.76 -24.82
N GLU A 286 -4.37 0.52 -24.97
CA GLU A 286 -5.34 1.01 -25.96
C GLU A 286 -4.63 1.61 -27.19
N ALA A 287 -3.52 2.31 -26.93
CA ALA A 287 -2.66 2.93 -27.93
C ALA A 287 -1.25 3.04 -27.40
N ASP A 288 -0.33 3.64 -28.16
CA ASP A 288 1.02 3.88 -27.66
C ASP A 288 0.97 4.77 -26.42
N ASN A 289 1.55 4.29 -25.33
CA ASN A 289 1.59 4.96 -24.03
C ASN A 289 0.22 5.35 -23.44
N VAL A 290 -0.89 4.76 -23.92
CA VAL A 290 -2.24 4.95 -23.41
C VAL A 290 -2.83 3.61 -22.93
N TYR A 291 -3.33 3.59 -21.71
CA TYR A 291 -3.82 2.37 -21.05
C TYR A 291 -5.16 2.60 -20.35
N THR A 292 -6.02 1.58 -20.41
CA THR A 292 -7.15 1.45 -19.47
C THR A 292 -6.69 0.60 -18.28
N LEU A 293 -6.89 1.12 -17.08
CA LEU A 293 -6.52 0.48 -15.82
C LEU A 293 -7.76 -0.12 -15.15
N TYR A 294 -7.65 -1.37 -14.72
CA TYR A 294 -8.64 -2.05 -13.89
C TYR A 294 -7.97 -2.48 -12.61
N GLY A 295 -8.32 -1.87 -11.49
CA GLY A 295 -7.67 -2.13 -10.22
C GLY A 295 -8.62 -2.37 -9.07
N GLY A 296 -8.05 -2.79 -7.95
CA GLY A 296 -8.80 -3.00 -6.73
C GLY A 296 -7.97 -2.77 -5.47
N GLY A 297 -8.68 -2.51 -4.37
CA GLY A 297 -8.09 -2.23 -3.08
C GLY A 297 -7.60 -0.79 -2.93
N TYR A 298 -7.27 -0.45 -1.66
CA TYR A 298 -6.72 0.84 -1.26
C TYR A 298 -5.70 0.64 -0.14
N GLY A 299 -4.43 0.95 -0.44
CA GLY A 299 -3.28 0.76 0.44
C GLY A 299 -2.29 -0.26 -0.11
N HIS A 300 -1.37 -0.71 0.75
CA HIS A 300 -0.26 -1.59 0.37
C HIS A 300 -0.62 -3.08 0.30
N GLY A 301 -1.78 -3.49 0.81
CA GLY A 301 -2.25 -4.89 0.74
C GLY A 301 -1.73 -5.82 1.83
N LEU A 302 -0.86 -5.37 2.73
CA LEU A 302 -0.19 -6.21 3.73
C LEU A 302 -0.86 -6.17 5.09
N GLY A 303 -0.99 -7.33 5.71
CA GLY A 303 -1.58 -7.48 7.03
C GLY A 303 -3.10 -7.36 7.04
N MET A 304 -3.68 -6.63 7.98
CA MET A 304 -5.12 -6.54 8.15
C MET A 304 -5.77 -5.53 7.20
N SER A 305 -6.77 -5.97 6.40
CA SER A 305 -7.70 -5.05 5.76
C SER A 305 -8.67 -4.46 6.78
N GLN A 306 -8.68 -3.14 6.95
CA GLN A 306 -9.55 -2.45 7.90
C GLN A 306 -11.04 -2.63 7.56
N ASN A 307 -11.39 -2.49 6.29
CA ASN A 307 -12.75 -2.72 5.82
C ASN A 307 -13.11 -4.21 5.84
N GLY A 308 -12.15 -5.09 5.52
CA GLY A 308 -12.33 -6.54 5.61
C GLY A 308 -12.60 -7.00 7.04
N ALA A 309 -11.85 -6.48 8.02
CA ALA A 309 -12.08 -6.76 9.44
C ALA A 309 -13.48 -6.30 9.89
N ASN A 310 -13.91 -5.11 9.43
CA ASN A 310 -15.25 -4.63 9.72
C ASN A 310 -16.36 -5.49 9.06
N GLY A 311 -16.15 -5.90 7.81
CA GLY A 311 -17.06 -6.81 7.11
C GLY A 311 -17.16 -8.17 7.80
N LEU A 312 -16.02 -8.70 8.25
CA LEU A 312 -15.97 -9.97 9.00
C LEU A 312 -16.67 -9.86 10.36
N ALA A 313 -16.42 -8.78 11.11
CA ALA A 313 -17.07 -8.54 12.41
C ALA A 313 -18.61 -8.44 12.29
N LYS A 314 -19.15 -7.89 11.20
CA LYS A 314 -20.60 -7.86 10.91
C LYS A 314 -21.22 -9.25 10.78
N THR A 315 -20.43 -10.29 10.51
CA THR A 315 -20.91 -11.69 10.48
C THR A 315 -20.96 -12.33 11.86
N GLY A 316 -20.59 -11.60 12.92
CA GLY A 316 -20.56 -12.08 14.30
C GLY A 316 -19.25 -12.77 14.71
N MET A 317 -18.21 -12.66 13.92
CA MET A 317 -16.87 -13.09 14.33
C MET A 317 -16.27 -12.11 15.35
N THR A 318 -15.55 -12.67 16.33
CA THR A 318 -14.89 -11.96 17.43
C THR A 318 -13.39 -12.18 17.41
#